data_cdde9aeb3a67235181c96ce72fa97e6a
#
_entry.id   cdde9aeb3a67235181c96ce72fa97e6a
#
_cell.length_a   1.000
_cell.length_b   1.000
_cell.length_c   1.000
_cell.angle_alpha   90.00
_cell.angle_beta   90.00
_cell.angle_gamma   90.00
#
_symmetry.space_group_name_H-M   'P 1'
#
loop_
_entity.id
_entity.type
_entity.pdbx_description
1 polymer ?
#
loop_
_entity_poly.entity_id
_entity_poly.type
_entity_poly.pdbx_seq_one_letter_code
_entity_poly.pdbx_strand_id
1 'polypeptide(L)'
;MSKETERLVHGDVSVGDVLPELGVDVTATTVVLGALASRDWRPMHHDRDFAINRNGTQDIFLNTPNQAAWFERYVTDWTGPTGRLGRMTFRMNTSVFPGDHMVFAATVTGTEVDDAGCGWIDLDVALMVGDVATTTCATRVALPLNDDDNPWARRGDAWLP
;
A
#
# COMPACT_ATOMS: atom_id res chain seq x y z
N MET A 1 29.46 7.86 6.86
CA MET A 1 29.20 6.44 7.17
C MET A 1 27.71 6.24 6.91
N SER A 2 27.35 5.69 5.75
CA SER A 2 25.96 5.26 5.48
C SER A 2 25.65 4.12 6.44
N LYS A 3 24.59 4.27 7.26
CA LYS A 3 23.99 3.11 7.93
C LYS A 3 23.63 2.14 6.80
N GLU A 4 24.28 0.99 6.75
CA GLU A 4 23.77 -0.14 5.99
C GLU A 4 22.37 -0.39 6.53
N THR A 5 21.36 -0.18 5.70
CA THR A 5 19.98 -0.49 6.07
C THR A 5 19.96 -2.00 6.18
N GLU A 6 19.83 -2.51 7.39
CA GLU A 6 19.78 -3.94 7.67
C GLU A 6 18.64 -4.53 6.82
N ARG A 7 18.97 -5.53 6.01
CA ARG A 7 18.02 -6.16 5.07
C ARG A 7 16.98 -6.93 5.87
N LEU A 8 15.70 -6.59 5.69
CA LEU A 8 14.62 -7.34 6.34
C LEU A 8 14.50 -8.73 5.70
N VAL A 9 14.55 -9.77 6.53
CA VAL A 9 14.32 -11.16 6.10
C VAL A 9 13.06 -11.73 6.77
N HIS A 10 12.50 -12.79 6.19
CA HIS A 10 11.26 -13.41 6.66
C HIS A 10 11.31 -13.81 8.15
N GLY A 11 12.46 -14.28 8.63
CA GLY A 11 12.66 -14.70 10.02
C GLY A 11 12.65 -13.57 11.04
N ASP A 12 12.75 -12.31 10.61
CA ASP A 12 12.71 -11.15 11.49
C ASP A 12 11.27 -10.71 11.81
N VAL A 13 10.28 -11.28 11.14
CA VAL A 13 8.88 -10.84 11.19
C VAL A 13 8.02 -11.88 11.91
N SER A 14 7.19 -11.41 12.83
CA SER A 14 6.26 -12.23 13.61
C SER A 14 4.81 -11.76 13.46
N VAL A 15 3.88 -12.71 13.56
CA VAL A 15 2.44 -12.35 13.62
C VAL A 15 2.18 -11.47 14.83
N GLY A 16 1.48 -10.36 14.60
CA GLY A 16 1.20 -9.33 15.59
C GLY A 16 2.16 -8.13 15.54
N ASP A 17 3.24 -8.21 14.77
CA ASP A 17 4.13 -7.05 14.57
C ASP A 17 3.34 -5.90 13.90
N VAL A 18 3.60 -4.67 14.38
CA VAL A 18 2.99 -3.45 13.86
C VAL A 18 4.04 -2.67 13.06
N LEU A 19 3.69 -2.31 11.84
CA LEU A 19 4.58 -1.54 10.98
C LEU A 19 4.60 -0.06 11.38
N PRO A 20 5.72 0.65 11.16
CA PRO A 20 5.77 2.11 11.33
C PRO A 20 4.69 2.80 10.48
N GLU A 21 4.01 3.78 11.05
CA GLU A 21 2.98 4.54 10.34
C GLU A 21 3.59 5.47 9.28
N LEU A 22 2.84 5.69 8.19
CA LEU A 22 3.15 6.67 7.17
C LEU A 22 2.02 7.70 7.11
N GLY A 23 2.31 8.94 7.55
CA GLY A 23 1.39 10.07 7.45
C GLY A 23 1.63 10.90 6.20
N VAL A 24 0.55 11.32 5.52
CA VAL A 24 0.61 12.15 4.31
C VAL A 24 -0.53 13.17 4.30
N ASP A 25 -0.20 14.45 4.13
CA ASP A 25 -1.18 15.51 3.90
C ASP A 25 -1.69 15.45 2.46
N VAL A 26 -2.99 15.31 2.30
CA VAL A 26 -3.63 15.25 0.99
C VAL A 26 -3.94 16.67 0.50
N THR A 27 -3.38 17.04 -0.63
CA THR A 27 -3.64 18.32 -1.29
C THR A 27 -4.43 18.12 -2.58
N ALA A 28 -5.00 19.17 -3.14
CA ALA A 28 -5.58 19.12 -4.49
C ALA A 28 -4.55 18.65 -5.53
N THR A 29 -3.28 19.03 -5.35
CA THR A 29 -2.17 18.56 -6.20
C THR A 29 -1.98 17.07 -6.09
N THR A 30 -2.01 16.51 -4.87
CA THR A 30 -1.92 15.04 -4.64
C THR A 30 -3.00 14.30 -5.41
N VAL A 31 -4.24 14.79 -5.35
CA VAL A 31 -5.39 14.19 -6.03
C VAL A 31 -5.24 14.26 -7.55
N VAL A 32 -4.99 15.47 -8.08
CA VAL A 32 -4.92 15.69 -9.54
C VAL A 32 -3.73 14.97 -10.16
N LEU A 33 -2.54 15.07 -9.56
CA LEU A 33 -1.35 14.39 -10.10
C LEU A 33 -1.48 12.86 -10.06
N GLY A 34 -2.11 12.31 -9.02
CA GLY A 34 -2.36 10.87 -8.94
C GLY A 34 -3.34 10.40 -10.01
N ALA A 35 -4.38 11.16 -10.30
CA ALA A 35 -5.31 10.87 -11.41
C ALA A 35 -4.59 10.92 -12.76
N LEU A 36 -3.76 11.95 -13.01
CA LEU A 36 -2.98 12.09 -14.23
C LEU A 36 -1.96 10.96 -14.41
N ALA A 37 -1.23 10.62 -13.35
CA ALA A 37 -0.21 9.56 -13.38
C ALA A 37 -0.82 8.19 -13.69
N SER A 38 -2.02 7.91 -13.19
CA SER A 38 -2.77 6.68 -13.44
C SER A 38 -3.65 6.72 -14.69
N ARG A 39 -3.59 7.81 -15.47
CA ARG A 39 -4.41 8.05 -16.67
C ARG A 39 -5.92 7.93 -16.40
N ASP A 40 -6.34 8.29 -15.21
CA ASP A 40 -7.76 8.35 -14.85
C ASP A 40 -8.33 9.75 -15.19
N TRP A 41 -8.92 9.84 -16.36
CA TRP A 41 -9.46 11.10 -16.90
C TRP A 41 -10.87 11.42 -16.40
N ARG A 42 -11.38 10.71 -15.38
CA ARG A 42 -12.70 10.99 -14.82
C ARG A 42 -12.71 12.37 -14.14
N PRO A 43 -13.67 13.25 -14.50
CA PRO A 43 -13.65 14.64 -14.03
C PRO A 43 -13.72 14.76 -12.51
N MET A 44 -14.35 13.83 -11.79
CA MET A 44 -14.46 13.87 -10.33
C MET A 44 -13.10 13.90 -9.59
N HIS A 45 -11.99 13.59 -10.27
CA HIS A 45 -10.66 13.59 -9.69
C HIS A 45 -9.83 14.84 -10.01
N HIS A 46 -10.34 15.76 -10.86
CA HIS A 46 -9.58 16.94 -11.26
C HIS A 46 -10.46 18.18 -11.54
N ASP A 47 -11.78 18.02 -11.68
CA ASP A 47 -12.74 19.09 -11.88
C ASP A 47 -13.64 19.19 -10.64
N ARG A 48 -13.39 20.24 -9.83
CA ARG A 48 -14.09 20.44 -8.58
C ARG A 48 -15.58 20.71 -8.77
N ASP A 49 -15.94 21.48 -9.78
CA ASP A 49 -17.33 21.82 -10.06
C ASP A 49 -18.10 20.57 -10.49
N PHE A 50 -17.48 19.70 -11.27
CA PHE A 50 -18.05 18.40 -11.62
C PHE A 50 -18.21 17.52 -10.38
N ALA A 51 -17.18 17.41 -9.54
CA ALA A 51 -17.21 16.57 -8.33
C ALA A 51 -18.36 16.98 -7.41
N ILE A 52 -18.55 18.27 -7.18
CA ILE A 52 -19.60 18.79 -6.30
C ILE A 52 -20.98 18.71 -6.97
N ASN A 53 -21.12 19.25 -8.17
CA ASN A 53 -22.46 19.51 -8.76
C ASN A 53 -23.01 18.32 -9.56
N ARG A 54 -22.15 17.42 -10.03
CA ARG A 54 -22.53 16.29 -10.88
C ARG A 54 -22.30 14.94 -10.18
N ASN A 55 -21.19 14.78 -9.47
CA ASN A 55 -20.88 13.54 -8.75
C ASN A 55 -21.45 13.52 -7.32
N GLY A 56 -21.78 14.69 -6.74
CA GLY A 56 -22.39 14.81 -5.42
C GLY A 56 -21.41 14.58 -4.26
N THR A 57 -20.10 14.71 -4.49
CA THR A 57 -19.06 14.64 -3.45
C THR A 57 -18.73 16.04 -2.94
N GLN A 58 -18.09 16.14 -1.77
CA GLN A 58 -17.74 17.43 -1.17
C GLN A 58 -16.61 18.16 -1.92
N ASP A 59 -15.75 17.43 -2.62
CA ASP A 59 -14.62 17.96 -3.40
C ASP A 59 -14.14 16.86 -4.38
N ILE A 60 -13.08 17.16 -5.16
CA ILE A 60 -12.29 16.14 -5.84
C ILE A 60 -11.68 15.19 -4.83
N PHE A 61 -11.43 13.93 -5.20
CA PHE A 61 -10.94 12.91 -4.26
C PHE A 61 -9.96 11.95 -4.92
N LEU A 62 -9.15 11.26 -4.09
CA LEU A 62 -8.18 10.27 -4.55
C LEU A 62 -8.87 9.16 -5.34
N ASN A 63 -8.37 8.87 -6.53
CA ASN A 63 -8.84 7.72 -7.31
C ASN A 63 -8.21 6.41 -6.79
N THR A 64 -8.82 5.30 -7.17
CA THR A 64 -8.39 3.94 -6.75
C THR A 64 -6.92 3.63 -7.08
N PRO A 65 -6.42 3.88 -8.31
CA PRO A 65 -5.01 3.62 -8.63
C PRO A 65 -4.03 4.47 -7.82
N ASN A 66 -4.38 5.73 -7.50
CA ASN A 66 -3.55 6.58 -6.65
C ASN A 66 -3.47 6.00 -5.22
N GLN A 67 -4.61 5.60 -4.65
CA GLN A 67 -4.59 4.94 -3.34
C GLN A 67 -3.78 3.65 -3.37
N ALA A 68 -3.96 2.80 -4.40
CA ALA A 68 -3.18 1.57 -4.56
C ALA A 68 -1.67 1.82 -4.57
N ALA A 69 -1.22 2.87 -5.28
CA ALA A 69 0.20 3.25 -5.31
C ALA A 69 0.72 3.70 -3.92
N TRP A 70 -0.11 4.36 -3.11
CA TRP A 70 0.26 4.71 -1.73
C TRP A 70 0.37 3.48 -0.82
N PHE A 71 -0.53 2.50 -0.94
CA PHE A 71 -0.43 1.22 -0.23
C PHE A 71 0.83 0.45 -0.64
N GLU A 72 1.10 0.37 -1.96
CA GLU A 72 2.33 -0.25 -2.48
C GLU A 72 3.58 0.43 -1.92
N ARG A 73 3.64 1.77 -1.96
CA ARG A 73 4.75 2.54 -1.38
C ARG A 73 4.92 2.22 0.10
N TYR A 74 3.84 2.24 0.88
CA TYR A 74 3.90 1.98 2.31
C TYR A 74 4.52 0.61 2.63
N VAL A 75 4.07 -0.44 1.92
CA VAL A 75 4.57 -1.80 2.10
C VAL A 75 6.03 -1.92 1.61
N THR A 76 6.35 -1.34 0.45
CA THR A 76 7.70 -1.46 -0.12
C THR A 76 8.74 -0.59 0.61
N ASP A 77 8.35 0.53 1.21
CA ASP A 77 9.22 1.31 2.10
C ASP A 77 9.61 0.48 3.34
N TRP A 78 8.69 -0.35 3.86
CA TRP A 78 8.97 -1.26 4.99
C TRP A 78 9.82 -2.46 4.58
N THR A 79 9.47 -3.16 3.49
CA THR A 79 10.20 -4.37 3.07
C THR A 79 11.58 -4.07 2.49
N GLY A 80 11.79 -2.84 2.04
CA GLY A 80 12.97 -2.47 1.28
C GLY A 80 13.03 -3.12 -0.11
N PRO A 81 14.16 -2.99 -0.82
CA PRO A 81 14.28 -3.36 -2.23
C PRO A 81 14.27 -4.86 -2.49
N THR A 82 14.46 -5.68 -1.47
CA THR A 82 14.51 -7.14 -1.59
C THR A 82 13.16 -7.81 -1.39
N GLY A 83 12.21 -7.14 -0.74
CA GLY A 83 10.83 -7.60 -0.67
C GLY A 83 10.12 -7.50 -2.02
N ARG A 84 9.21 -8.42 -2.30
CA ARG A 84 8.42 -8.42 -3.53
C ARG A 84 6.94 -8.51 -3.21
N LEU A 85 6.19 -7.49 -3.63
CA LEU A 85 4.74 -7.47 -3.51
C LEU A 85 4.11 -8.61 -4.32
N GLY A 86 3.28 -9.42 -3.68
CA GLY A 86 2.57 -10.53 -4.28
C GLY A 86 1.15 -10.15 -4.68
N ARG A 87 0.34 -9.77 -3.69
CA ARG A 87 -1.08 -9.48 -3.89
C ARG A 87 -1.56 -8.36 -2.97
N MET A 88 -2.48 -7.53 -3.49
CA MET A 88 -3.26 -6.57 -2.72
C MET A 88 -4.75 -6.72 -3.02
N THR A 89 -5.57 -6.73 -1.98
CA THR A 89 -7.02 -6.79 -2.10
C THR A 89 -7.63 -5.63 -1.31
N PHE A 90 -8.23 -4.68 -2.03
CA PHE A 90 -8.74 -3.42 -1.46
C PHE A 90 -10.23 -3.48 -1.15
N ARG A 91 -10.59 -2.83 -0.06
CA ARG A 91 -11.96 -2.46 0.25
C ARG A 91 -12.02 -0.96 0.56
N MET A 92 -12.58 -0.19 -0.37
CA MET A 92 -12.78 1.26 -0.23
C MET A 92 -14.13 1.52 0.42
N ASN A 93 -14.12 2.22 1.55
CA ASN A 93 -15.33 2.52 2.33
C ASN A 93 -15.78 3.96 2.11
N THR A 94 -14.84 4.92 2.15
CA THR A 94 -15.10 6.34 1.94
C THR A 94 -14.00 6.98 1.10
N SER A 95 -14.32 8.15 0.50
CA SER A 95 -13.36 8.93 -0.27
C SER A 95 -12.39 9.70 0.64
N VAL A 96 -11.19 9.97 0.13
CA VAL A 96 -10.17 10.81 0.75
C VAL A 96 -10.03 12.09 -0.07
N PHE A 97 -10.11 13.24 0.59
CA PHE A 97 -10.25 14.56 -0.02
C PHE A 97 -9.03 15.46 0.24
N PRO A 98 -8.85 16.54 -0.54
CA PRO A 98 -7.90 17.59 -0.18
C PRO A 98 -8.22 18.18 1.21
N GLY A 99 -7.18 18.30 2.03
CA GLY A 99 -7.29 18.76 3.42
C GLY A 99 -7.29 17.61 4.43
N ASP A 100 -7.49 16.37 4.01
CA ASP A 100 -7.34 15.21 4.89
C ASP A 100 -5.87 14.93 5.18
N HIS A 101 -5.60 14.44 6.40
CA HIS A 101 -4.34 13.81 6.76
C HIS A 101 -4.56 12.30 6.76
N MET A 102 -4.03 11.61 5.75
CA MET A 102 -4.12 10.15 5.64
C MET A 102 -2.95 9.48 6.34
N VAL A 103 -3.24 8.45 7.15
CA VAL A 103 -2.25 7.64 7.85
C VAL A 103 -2.39 6.19 7.44
N PHE A 104 -1.30 5.60 6.99
CA PHE A 104 -1.21 4.16 6.74
C PHE A 104 -0.68 3.47 7.98
N ALA A 105 -1.37 2.43 8.43
CA ALA A 105 -0.96 1.56 9.52
C ALA A 105 -1.18 0.11 9.13
N ALA A 106 -0.35 -0.80 9.58
CA ALA A 106 -0.48 -2.22 9.28
C ALA A 106 -0.07 -3.12 10.44
N THR A 107 -0.68 -4.30 10.48
CA THR A 107 -0.32 -5.39 11.38
C THR A 107 -0.06 -6.65 10.58
N VAL A 108 0.98 -7.39 10.97
CA VAL A 108 1.28 -8.71 10.41
C VAL A 108 0.24 -9.72 10.90
N THR A 109 -0.47 -10.33 9.96
CA THR A 109 -1.55 -11.31 10.27
C THR A 109 -1.16 -12.74 9.98
N GLY A 110 -0.11 -12.96 9.19
CA GLY A 110 0.39 -14.28 8.86
C GLY A 110 1.85 -14.29 8.42
N THR A 111 2.54 -15.39 8.72
CA THR A 111 3.89 -15.68 8.23
C THR A 111 3.91 -17.16 7.78
N GLU A 112 4.43 -17.41 6.58
CA GLU A 112 4.41 -18.73 5.97
C GLU A 112 5.65 -18.91 5.08
N VAL A 113 6.21 -20.10 5.08
CA VAL A 113 7.12 -20.54 4.01
C VAL A 113 6.40 -21.64 3.24
N ASP A 114 6.08 -21.37 1.97
CA ASP A 114 5.34 -22.31 1.14
C ASP A 114 6.20 -23.50 0.67
N ASP A 115 5.57 -24.48 0.01
CA ASP A 115 6.23 -25.70 -0.49
C ASP A 115 7.33 -25.39 -1.54
N ALA A 116 7.27 -24.23 -2.19
CA ALA A 116 8.29 -23.76 -3.12
C ALA A 116 9.44 -22.99 -2.43
N GLY A 117 9.39 -22.87 -1.10
CA GLY A 117 10.38 -22.17 -0.30
C GLY A 117 10.28 -20.65 -0.41
N CYS A 118 9.11 -20.08 -0.73
CA CYS A 118 8.89 -18.63 -0.71
C CYS A 118 8.42 -18.20 0.67
N GLY A 119 9.10 -17.23 1.27
CA GLY A 119 8.73 -16.65 2.56
C GLY A 119 7.66 -15.57 2.39
N TRP A 120 6.43 -15.85 2.78
CA TRP A 120 5.29 -14.95 2.69
C TRP A 120 4.98 -14.28 4.01
N ILE A 121 4.63 -13.01 3.94
CA ILE A 121 4.07 -12.21 5.04
C ILE A 121 2.71 -11.69 4.59
N ASP A 122 1.68 -11.94 5.39
CA ASP A 122 0.35 -11.37 5.20
C ASP A 122 0.18 -10.17 6.14
N LEU A 123 -0.38 -9.08 5.60
CA LEU A 123 -0.60 -7.82 6.29
C LEU A 123 -2.05 -7.39 6.16
N ASP A 124 -2.63 -6.94 7.26
CA ASP A 124 -3.82 -6.09 7.23
C ASP A 124 -3.38 -4.63 7.29
N VAL A 125 -3.62 -3.90 6.21
CA VAL A 125 -3.23 -2.49 6.07
C VAL A 125 -4.49 -1.63 6.05
N ALA A 126 -4.50 -0.55 6.84
CA ALA A 126 -5.57 0.44 6.85
C ALA A 126 -5.02 1.82 6.43
N LEU A 127 -5.80 2.52 5.61
CA LEU A 127 -5.67 3.96 5.40
C LEU A 127 -6.70 4.64 6.29
N MET A 128 -6.21 5.44 7.24
CA MET A 128 -7.00 6.16 8.21
C MET A 128 -7.08 7.65 7.86
N VAL A 129 -8.24 8.26 8.06
CA VAL A 129 -8.41 9.72 8.13
C VAL A 129 -9.12 10.01 9.45
N GLY A 130 -8.42 10.62 10.39
CA GLY A 130 -8.86 10.67 11.78
C GLY A 130 -9.08 9.25 12.33
N ASP A 131 -10.25 9.00 12.92
CA ASP A 131 -10.61 7.70 13.49
C ASP A 131 -11.31 6.75 12.49
N VAL A 132 -11.37 7.11 11.21
CA VAL A 132 -12.09 6.36 10.17
C VAL A 132 -11.14 5.62 9.26
N ALA A 133 -11.30 4.28 9.17
CA ALA A 133 -10.65 3.48 8.14
C ALA A 133 -11.34 3.70 6.80
N THR A 134 -10.81 4.62 6.00
CA THR A 134 -11.37 4.99 4.69
C THR A 134 -11.17 3.90 3.66
N THR A 135 -10.04 3.19 3.73
CA THR A 135 -9.71 2.04 2.88
C THR A 135 -8.95 1.01 3.69
N THR A 136 -9.27 -0.27 3.48
CA THR A 136 -8.49 -1.39 4.00
C THR A 136 -7.91 -2.21 2.85
N CYS A 137 -6.77 -2.85 3.09
CA CYS A 137 -6.09 -3.67 2.10
C CYS A 137 -5.47 -4.90 2.77
N ALA A 138 -5.92 -6.08 2.38
CA ALA A 138 -5.19 -7.31 2.67
C ALA A 138 -4.04 -7.43 1.66
N THR A 139 -2.83 -7.51 2.18
CA THR A 139 -1.60 -7.53 1.35
C THR A 139 -0.79 -8.77 1.66
N ARG A 140 -0.29 -9.43 0.62
CA ARG A 140 0.71 -10.51 0.73
C ARG A 140 2.00 -10.06 0.07
N VAL A 141 3.11 -10.16 0.79
CA VAL A 141 4.44 -9.78 0.32
C VAL A 141 5.44 -10.88 0.61
N ALA A 142 6.36 -11.14 -0.31
CA ALA A 142 7.45 -12.06 -0.09
C ALA A 142 8.68 -11.35 0.43
N LEU A 143 9.27 -11.88 1.51
CA LEU A 143 10.58 -11.49 2.01
C LEU A 143 11.60 -12.60 1.74
N PRO A 144 12.89 -12.24 1.55
CA PRO A 144 13.95 -13.24 1.44
C PRO A 144 14.05 -14.06 2.73
N LEU A 145 14.35 -15.35 2.62
CA LEU A 145 14.58 -16.21 3.78
C LEU A 145 15.95 -16.01 4.42
N ASN A 146 16.92 -15.56 3.61
CA ASN A 146 18.31 -15.29 3.99
C ASN A 146 18.97 -14.38 2.95
N ASP A 147 20.26 -14.08 3.11
CA ASP A 147 21.00 -13.17 2.22
C ASP A 147 21.12 -13.65 0.77
N ASP A 148 21.08 -14.95 0.55
CA ASP A 148 21.20 -15.58 -0.79
C ASP A 148 19.85 -15.72 -1.49
N ASP A 149 18.71 -15.58 -0.76
CA ASP A 149 17.38 -15.70 -1.33
C ASP A 149 16.95 -14.41 -2.03
N ASN A 150 16.29 -14.57 -3.18
CA ASN A 150 15.80 -13.46 -3.97
C ASN A 150 14.36 -13.71 -4.46
N PRO A 151 13.34 -13.17 -3.78
CA PRO A 151 11.95 -13.28 -4.21
C PRO A 151 11.69 -12.81 -5.64
N TRP A 152 12.48 -11.85 -6.15
CA TRP A 152 12.36 -11.34 -7.51
C TRP A 152 12.82 -12.32 -8.60
N ALA A 153 13.61 -13.34 -8.24
CA ALA A 153 14.04 -14.39 -9.18
C ALA A 153 12.96 -15.47 -9.40
N ARG A 154 11.96 -15.56 -8.52
CA ARG A 154 10.92 -16.59 -8.57
C ARG A 154 9.97 -16.40 -9.76
N ARG A 155 9.56 -17.53 -10.40
CA ARG A 155 8.70 -17.55 -11.59
C ARG A 155 7.80 -18.79 -11.57
N GLY A 156 6.67 -18.73 -12.30
CA GLY A 156 5.76 -19.86 -12.47
C GLY A 156 5.31 -20.44 -11.13
N ASP A 157 5.40 -21.76 -10.98
CA ASP A 157 4.96 -22.48 -9.77
C ASP A 157 5.76 -22.13 -8.50
N ALA A 158 6.91 -21.45 -8.64
CA ALA A 158 7.68 -20.93 -7.51
C ALA A 158 7.22 -19.50 -7.08
N TRP A 159 6.16 -18.95 -7.69
CA TRP A 159 5.58 -17.66 -7.36
C TRP A 159 4.06 -17.72 -7.41
N LEU A 160 3.42 -18.05 -6.29
CA LEU A 160 1.96 -18.21 -6.13
C LEU A 160 1.47 -17.34 -4.96
N PRO A 161 1.38 -15.98 -5.13
CA PRO A 161 0.96 -15.05 -4.07
C PRO A 161 -0.52 -15.16 -3.69
#